data_d1683544763550f71940189490e128b7
#
_entry.id   d1683544763550f71940189490e128b7
#
_cell.length_a   1.000
_cell.length_b   1.000
_cell.length_c   1.000
_cell.angle_alpha   90.00
_cell.angle_beta   90.00
_cell.angle_gamma   90.00
#
_symmetry.space_group_name_H-M   'P 1'
#
loop_
_entity.id
_entity.type
_entity.pdbx_description
1 polymer ?
#
loop_
_entity_poly.entity_id
_entity_poly.type
_entity_poly.pdbx_seq_one_letter_code
_entity_poly.pdbx_strand_id
1 'polypeptide(L)'
;MISVHRAGDRFEGGDEAAGIASRHSFSFGTFYDPDNLRFGPVLACNEERLAPGAGFEEHPHSHTEIVTWVVEGELTHRDTAGHATVVRAGDLQHLSAASGVRHVERNDGDRPLTFLQMWLAPLEAGGEPAYTTVPGMTDATPYRLPAAGAVLHVRRLDRGGRTPVPDAPRAYLHVVRGTVRVGGEELTAGDAARVTGGSGLELCAVDPAEVLVWELPA
;
A
#
# COMPACT_ATOMS: atom_id res chain seq x y z
N MET A 1 14.73 14.36 -7.46
CA MET A 1 14.18 13.87 -8.76
C MET A 1 12.81 13.26 -8.50
N ILE A 2 11.82 13.50 -9.38
CA ILE A 2 10.48 12.90 -9.30
C ILE A 2 10.24 12.10 -10.56
N SER A 3 9.73 10.86 -10.41
CA SER A 3 9.24 10.02 -11.49
C SER A 3 7.80 9.63 -11.19
N VAL A 4 6.89 9.85 -12.16
CA VAL A 4 5.46 9.55 -12.01
C VAL A 4 5.13 8.25 -12.75
N HIS A 5 4.37 7.39 -12.09
CA HIS A 5 3.77 6.18 -12.66
C HIS A 5 2.26 6.37 -12.70
N ARG A 6 1.69 6.34 -13.89
CA ARG A 6 0.26 6.62 -14.09
C ARG A 6 -0.59 5.39 -13.74
N ALA A 7 -1.80 5.64 -13.29
CA ALA A 7 -2.77 4.60 -12.99
C ALA A 7 -3.03 3.67 -14.19
N GLY A 8 -3.04 4.23 -15.41
CA GLY A 8 -3.23 3.49 -16.64
C GLY A 8 -2.04 2.63 -17.08
N ASP A 9 -0.85 2.85 -16.51
CA ASP A 9 0.37 2.09 -16.82
C ASP A 9 0.54 0.87 -15.88
N ARG A 10 -0.33 0.73 -14.87
CA ARG A 10 -0.30 -0.42 -13.95
C ARG A 10 -0.72 -1.69 -14.68
N PHE A 11 -0.06 -2.79 -14.34
CA PHE A 11 -0.45 -4.11 -14.86
C PHE A 11 -1.82 -4.53 -14.33
N GLU A 12 -2.69 -5.00 -15.20
CA GLU A 12 -4.00 -5.53 -14.87
C GLU A 12 -3.91 -7.04 -14.63
N GLY A 13 -4.36 -7.48 -13.46
CA GLY A 13 -4.34 -8.86 -13.01
C GLY A 13 -5.61 -9.24 -12.26
N GLY A 14 -5.54 -10.36 -11.54
CA GLY A 14 -6.65 -10.92 -10.79
C GLY A 14 -7.26 -12.14 -11.47
N ASP A 15 -8.45 -12.52 -11.01
CA ASP A 15 -9.28 -13.60 -11.56
C ASP A 15 -10.75 -13.11 -11.59
N GLU A 16 -11.21 -12.66 -12.76
CA GLU A 16 -12.55 -12.12 -12.92
C GLU A 16 -13.63 -13.15 -12.58
N ALA A 17 -13.39 -14.42 -12.88
CA ALA A 17 -14.34 -15.50 -12.58
C ALA A 17 -14.44 -15.75 -11.06
N ALA A 18 -13.37 -15.49 -10.31
CA ALA A 18 -13.35 -15.53 -8.85
C ALA A 18 -13.78 -14.21 -8.21
N GLY A 19 -14.13 -13.19 -8.99
CA GLY A 19 -14.52 -11.87 -8.50
C GLY A 19 -13.35 -11.03 -7.96
N ILE A 20 -12.14 -11.25 -8.48
CA ILE A 20 -10.91 -10.55 -8.08
C ILE A 20 -10.41 -9.70 -9.24
N ALA A 21 -10.20 -8.40 -9.02
CA ALA A 21 -9.53 -7.52 -9.96
C ALA A 21 -8.33 -6.85 -9.26
N SER A 22 -7.15 -6.94 -9.87
CA SER A 22 -5.89 -6.44 -9.33
C SER A 22 -5.25 -5.43 -10.26
N ARG A 23 -4.56 -4.43 -9.69
CA ARG A 23 -3.71 -3.49 -10.43
C ARG A 23 -2.37 -3.37 -9.74
N HIS A 24 -1.30 -3.72 -10.46
CA HIS A 24 0.05 -3.80 -9.91
C HIS A 24 0.89 -2.60 -10.37
N SER A 25 1.45 -1.85 -9.41
CA SER A 25 2.32 -0.68 -9.70
C SER A 25 3.78 -1.07 -9.92
N PHE A 26 4.14 -2.32 -9.68
CA PHE A 26 5.47 -2.91 -9.90
C PHE A 26 5.31 -4.25 -10.62
N SER A 27 6.43 -4.80 -11.08
CA SER A 27 6.47 -6.20 -11.54
C SER A 27 5.94 -7.12 -10.46
N PHE A 28 4.97 -7.96 -10.79
CA PHE A 28 4.30 -8.83 -9.84
C PHE A 28 3.73 -10.08 -10.52
N GLY A 29 3.93 -11.25 -9.93
CA GLY A 29 3.44 -12.52 -10.49
C GLY A 29 4.00 -12.78 -11.88
N THR A 30 3.12 -12.84 -12.88
CA THR A 30 3.49 -13.05 -14.29
C THR A 30 3.87 -11.79 -15.05
N PHE A 31 3.65 -10.60 -14.45
CA PHE A 31 3.98 -9.32 -15.07
C PHE A 31 5.42 -8.94 -14.75
N TYR A 32 6.23 -8.72 -15.77
CA TYR A 32 7.64 -8.45 -15.61
C TYR A 32 8.10 -7.27 -16.47
N ASP A 33 8.65 -6.26 -15.78
CA ASP A 33 9.36 -5.13 -16.34
C ASP A 33 10.68 -4.97 -15.55
N PRO A 34 11.85 -5.18 -16.16
CA PRO A 34 13.13 -5.12 -15.47
C PRO A 34 13.46 -3.75 -14.88
N ASP A 35 12.87 -2.68 -15.40
CA ASP A 35 13.06 -1.31 -14.94
C ASP A 35 12.08 -0.91 -13.82
N ASN A 36 11.13 -1.82 -13.47
CA ASN A 36 10.07 -1.57 -12.51
C ASN A 36 9.92 -2.69 -11.47
N LEU A 37 11.03 -3.16 -10.90
CA LEU A 37 11.02 -4.27 -9.93
C LEU A 37 10.77 -3.80 -8.49
N ARG A 38 11.25 -2.59 -8.13
CA ARG A 38 11.19 -2.06 -6.77
C ARG A 38 11.52 -0.58 -6.70
N PHE A 39 11.16 0.05 -5.57
CA PHE A 39 11.65 1.39 -5.24
C PHE A 39 12.09 1.44 -3.76
N GLY A 40 13.39 1.50 -3.51
CA GLY A 40 13.92 1.28 -2.16
C GLY A 40 13.50 -0.10 -1.64
N PRO A 41 12.96 -0.23 -0.43
CA PRO A 41 12.42 -1.48 0.08
C PRO A 41 11.05 -1.86 -0.50
N VAL A 42 10.32 -0.95 -1.16
CA VAL A 42 8.98 -1.26 -1.72
C VAL A 42 9.13 -2.20 -2.92
N LEU A 43 8.55 -3.39 -2.79
CA LEU A 43 8.56 -4.46 -3.80
C LEU A 43 7.24 -4.54 -4.57
N ALA A 44 6.13 -4.19 -3.92
CA ALA A 44 4.80 -4.20 -4.52
C ALA A 44 3.94 -3.07 -3.95
N CYS A 45 3.02 -2.57 -4.76
CA CYS A 45 1.89 -1.76 -4.36
C CYS A 45 0.73 -2.13 -5.28
N ASN A 46 -0.14 -2.98 -4.77
CA ASN A 46 -1.26 -3.56 -5.49
C ASN A 46 -2.57 -2.97 -4.98
N GLU A 47 -3.43 -2.55 -5.89
CA GLU A 47 -4.83 -2.28 -5.59
C GLU A 47 -5.61 -3.55 -5.89
N GLU A 48 -6.31 -4.06 -4.86
CA GLU A 48 -7.12 -5.26 -4.96
C GLU A 48 -8.58 -4.89 -4.78
N ARG A 49 -9.45 -5.41 -5.66
CA ARG A 49 -10.89 -5.26 -5.60
C ARG A 49 -11.52 -6.64 -5.56
N LEU A 50 -12.23 -6.93 -4.47
CA LEU A 50 -12.87 -8.21 -4.24
C LEU A 50 -14.39 -8.06 -4.22
N ALA A 51 -15.08 -8.81 -5.06
CA ALA A 51 -16.53 -8.95 -4.97
C ALA A 51 -16.93 -9.60 -3.63
N PRO A 52 -18.20 -9.46 -3.18
CA PRO A 52 -18.69 -10.21 -2.03
C PRO A 52 -18.43 -11.72 -2.17
N GLY A 53 -17.85 -12.33 -1.14
CA GLY A 53 -17.47 -13.74 -1.12
C GLY A 53 -16.17 -14.09 -1.81
N ALA A 54 -15.56 -13.15 -2.55
CA ALA A 54 -14.25 -13.34 -3.19
C ALA A 54 -13.10 -13.25 -2.20
N GLY A 55 -11.95 -13.80 -2.57
CA GLY A 55 -10.74 -13.69 -1.75
C GLY A 55 -9.62 -14.57 -2.23
N PHE A 56 -8.48 -14.38 -1.60
CA PHE A 56 -7.29 -15.18 -1.81
C PHE A 56 -7.30 -16.37 -0.86
N GLU A 57 -7.25 -17.57 -1.43
CA GLU A 57 -7.14 -18.80 -0.66
C GLU A 57 -5.82 -18.85 0.12
N GLU A 58 -5.71 -19.78 1.08
CA GLU A 58 -4.52 -19.87 1.93
C GLU A 58 -3.23 -19.99 1.11
N HIS A 59 -2.36 -19.00 1.26
CA HIS A 59 -1.09 -18.90 0.56
C HIS A 59 0.06 -18.48 1.50
N PRO A 60 1.31 -18.89 1.18
CA PRO A 60 2.45 -18.61 2.05
C PRO A 60 3.13 -17.29 1.73
N HIS A 61 3.70 -16.67 2.77
CA HIS A 61 4.66 -15.57 2.67
C HIS A 61 5.85 -15.83 3.59
N SER A 62 7.01 -15.31 3.20
CA SER A 62 8.22 -15.26 4.03
C SER A 62 9.09 -14.08 3.61
N HIS A 63 9.90 -13.59 4.55
CA HIS A 63 10.88 -12.52 4.30
C HIS A 63 10.30 -11.26 3.65
N THR A 64 9.08 -10.90 4.06
CA THR A 64 8.40 -9.69 3.57
C THR A 64 7.53 -9.06 4.65
N GLU A 65 7.46 -7.74 4.62
CA GLU A 65 6.55 -6.93 5.41
C GLU A 65 5.35 -6.58 4.52
N ILE A 66 4.15 -6.99 4.90
CA ILE A 66 2.92 -6.78 4.13
C ILE A 66 2.06 -5.76 4.88
N VAL A 67 1.91 -4.58 4.27
CA VAL A 67 1.08 -3.51 4.83
C VAL A 67 -0.14 -3.33 3.96
N THR A 68 -1.32 -3.49 4.54
CA THR A 68 -2.62 -3.37 3.86
C THR A 68 -3.36 -2.14 4.37
N TRP A 69 -3.80 -1.30 3.45
CA TRP A 69 -4.68 -0.15 3.69
C TRP A 69 -6.05 -0.42 3.09
N VAL A 70 -7.07 -0.54 3.94
CA VAL A 70 -8.44 -0.77 3.46
C VAL A 70 -9.06 0.57 3.05
N VAL A 71 -9.45 0.65 1.77
CA VAL A 71 -10.03 1.86 1.15
C VAL A 71 -11.55 1.86 1.26
N GLU A 72 -12.18 0.69 1.06
CA GLU A 72 -13.62 0.49 1.07
C GLU A 72 -13.95 -0.94 1.47
N GLY A 73 -15.05 -1.13 2.20
CA GLY A 73 -15.50 -2.45 2.64
C GLY A 73 -14.77 -2.97 3.87
N GLU A 74 -14.73 -4.28 4.01
CA GLU A 74 -14.13 -4.99 5.15
C GLU A 74 -13.30 -6.18 4.65
N LEU A 75 -12.05 -6.26 5.09
CA LEU A 75 -11.13 -7.36 4.81
C LEU A 75 -11.12 -8.33 5.98
N THR A 76 -11.49 -9.59 5.75
CA THR A 76 -11.28 -10.68 6.71
C THR A 76 -9.89 -11.28 6.50
N HIS A 77 -9.07 -11.25 7.55
CA HIS A 77 -7.75 -11.88 7.61
C HIS A 77 -7.78 -13.07 8.58
N ARG A 78 -7.15 -14.17 8.20
CA ARG A 78 -6.84 -15.32 9.07
C ARG A 78 -5.47 -15.86 8.72
N ASP A 79 -4.66 -16.21 9.73
CA ASP A 79 -3.33 -16.75 9.52
C ASP A 79 -3.01 -17.97 10.38
N THR A 80 -1.92 -18.65 10.02
CA THR A 80 -1.44 -19.85 10.75
C THR A 80 -0.78 -19.55 12.10
N ALA A 81 -0.54 -18.27 12.41
CA ALA A 81 -0.11 -17.83 13.75
C ALA A 81 -1.29 -17.66 14.73
N GLY A 82 -2.53 -17.82 14.23
CA GLY A 82 -3.75 -17.81 15.04
C GLY A 82 -4.51 -16.48 15.05
N HIS A 83 -4.12 -15.52 14.23
CA HIS A 83 -4.87 -14.26 14.12
C HIS A 83 -6.10 -14.46 13.22
N ALA A 84 -7.21 -13.86 13.65
CA ALA A 84 -8.45 -13.78 12.89
C ALA A 84 -9.07 -12.39 13.14
N THR A 85 -9.11 -11.55 12.12
CA THR A 85 -9.45 -10.13 12.27
C THR A 85 -10.26 -9.62 11.09
N VAL A 86 -11.14 -8.66 11.33
CA VAL A 86 -11.80 -7.87 10.28
C VAL A 86 -11.21 -6.47 10.30
N VAL A 87 -10.64 -6.07 9.17
CA VAL A 87 -9.99 -4.77 8.95
C VAL A 87 -10.91 -3.91 8.09
N ARG A 88 -11.25 -2.72 8.54
CA ARG A 88 -12.26 -1.85 7.93
C ARG A 88 -11.66 -0.70 7.14
N ALA A 89 -12.47 -0.05 6.34
CA ALA A 89 -12.06 1.16 5.63
C ALA A 89 -11.47 2.20 6.58
N GLY A 90 -10.24 2.68 6.27
CA GLY A 90 -9.47 3.58 7.11
C GLY A 90 -8.60 2.91 8.18
N ASP A 91 -8.63 1.57 8.26
CA ASP A 91 -7.73 0.80 9.10
C ASP A 91 -6.48 0.37 8.31
N LEU A 92 -5.39 0.19 9.02
CA LEU A 92 -4.17 -0.42 8.52
C LEU A 92 -3.97 -1.79 9.16
N GLN A 93 -3.56 -2.76 8.35
CA GLN A 93 -3.07 -4.07 8.77
C GLN A 93 -1.59 -4.17 8.43
N HIS A 94 -0.79 -4.74 9.31
CA HIS A 94 0.59 -5.11 9.02
C HIS A 94 0.83 -6.57 9.44
N LEU A 95 1.28 -7.38 8.48
CA LEU A 95 1.75 -8.74 8.66
C LEU A 95 3.24 -8.80 8.36
N SER A 96 4.06 -9.02 9.38
CA SER A 96 5.46 -9.42 9.20
C SER A 96 5.50 -10.92 8.93
N ALA A 97 5.87 -11.31 7.74
CA ALA A 97 5.92 -12.73 7.38
C ALA A 97 7.16 -13.45 7.93
N ALA A 98 8.21 -12.71 8.28
CA ALA A 98 9.42 -13.20 8.95
C ALA A 98 9.93 -14.54 8.38
N SER A 99 10.06 -15.59 9.22
CA SER A 99 10.50 -16.92 8.79
C SER A 99 9.46 -17.70 7.97
N GLY A 100 8.21 -17.29 8.00
CA GLY A 100 7.12 -17.86 7.20
C GLY A 100 5.78 -17.88 7.92
N VAL A 101 4.73 -17.52 7.19
CA VAL A 101 3.34 -17.56 7.61
C VAL A 101 2.46 -17.90 6.42
N ARG A 102 1.32 -18.55 6.67
CA ARG A 102 0.27 -18.72 5.65
C ARG A 102 -0.95 -17.92 6.10
N HIS A 103 -1.62 -17.27 5.17
CA HIS A 103 -2.82 -16.52 5.48
C HIS A 103 -3.88 -16.60 4.37
N VAL A 104 -5.08 -16.19 4.75
CA VAL A 104 -6.26 -16.02 3.89
C VAL A 104 -6.68 -14.58 3.99
N GLU A 105 -7.03 -13.96 2.87
CA GLU A 105 -7.59 -12.62 2.78
C GLU A 105 -8.86 -12.65 1.95
N ARG A 106 -10.01 -12.30 2.55
CA ARG A 106 -11.32 -12.46 1.92
C ARG A 106 -12.22 -11.27 2.16
N ASN A 107 -13.15 -11.08 1.23
CA ASN A 107 -14.33 -10.25 1.42
C ASN A 107 -15.50 -11.14 1.89
N ASP A 108 -15.63 -11.32 3.20
CA ASP A 108 -16.75 -12.06 3.79
C ASP A 108 -18.00 -11.17 3.97
N GLY A 109 -17.94 -9.89 3.57
CA GLY A 109 -19.04 -8.93 3.60
C GLY A 109 -19.97 -9.02 2.39
N ASP A 110 -20.99 -8.18 2.38
CA ASP A 110 -22.04 -8.09 1.36
C ASP A 110 -21.81 -6.95 0.34
N ARG A 111 -20.72 -6.19 0.50
CA ARG A 111 -20.33 -5.06 -0.35
C ARG A 111 -18.95 -5.30 -0.97
N PRO A 112 -18.64 -4.62 -2.08
CA PRO A 112 -17.28 -4.67 -2.62
C PRO A 112 -16.24 -4.23 -1.58
N LEU A 113 -15.10 -4.90 -1.60
CA LEU A 113 -13.92 -4.55 -0.84
C LEU A 113 -12.86 -3.99 -1.79
N THR A 114 -12.23 -2.87 -1.41
CA THR A 114 -11.05 -2.34 -2.09
C THR A 114 -9.97 -2.06 -1.07
N PHE A 115 -8.76 -2.55 -1.31
CA PHE A 115 -7.60 -2.26 -0.47
C PHE A 115 -6.32 -2.10 -1.29
N LEU A 116 -5.36 -1.38 -0.72
CA LEU A 116 -3.99 -1.31 -1.22
C LEU A 116 -3.12 -2.22 -0.37
N GLN A 117 -2.42 -3.14 -1.01
CA GLN A 117 -1.45 -4.00 -0.36
C GLN A 117 -0.04 -3.66 -0.82
N MET A 118 0.81 -3.29 0.12
CA MET A 118 2.19 -2.88 -0.11
C MET A 118 3.14 -3.88 0.53
N TRP A 119 4.10 -4.37 -0.25
CA TRP A 119 5.12 -5.29 0.24
C TRP A 119 6.45 -4.58 0.32
N LEU A 120 7.12 -4.72 1.47
CA LEU A 120 8.43 -4.15 1.68
C LEU A 120 9.43 -5.25 2.06
N ALA A 121 10.64 -5.13 1.52
CA ALA A 121 11.75 -5.98 1.92
C ALA A 121 12.18 -5.62 3.34
N PRO A 122 12.29 -6.58 4.28
CA PRO A 122 12.87 -6.31 5.58
C PRO A 122 14.39 -6.07 5.47
N LEU A 123 14.94 -5.33 6.43
CA LEU A 123 16.38 -5.09 6.55
C LEU A 123 17.15 -6.35 6.90
N GLU A 124 16.53 -7.23 7.67
CA GLU A 124 17.07 -8.51 8.12
C GLU A 124 16.06 -9.62 7.85
N ALA A 125 16.56 -10.77 7.43
CA ALA A 125 15.74 -11.95 7.20
C ALA A 125 15.54 -12.74 8.50
N GLY A 126 14.39 -13.44 8.61
CA GLY A 126 14.08 -14.34 9.73
C GLY A 126 13.25 -13.66 10.82
N GLY A 127 13.25 -14.26 12.02
CA GLY A 127 12.39 -13.87 13.14
C GLY A 127 11.06 -14.63 13.16
N GLU A 128 10.21 -14.28 14.12
CA GLU A 128 8.87 -14.85 14.25
C GLU A 128 7.85 -13.98 13.52
N PRO A 129 6.85 -14.57 12.84
CA PRO A 129 5.75 -13.83 12.24
C PRO A 129 5.02 -12.97 13.29
N ALA A 130 4.61 -11.78 12.87
CA ALA A 130 3.89 -10.85 13.73
C ALA A 130 2.75 -10.18 12.97
N TYR A 131 1.66 -9.88 13.67
CA TYR A 131 0.48 -9.26 13.11
C TYR A 131 0.01 -8.09 13.96
N THR A 132 -0.32 -6.99 13.31
CA THR A 132 -0.79 -5.76 13.98
C THR A 132 -1.88 -5.09 13.14
N THR A 133 -2.89 -4.53 13.80
CA THR A 133 -3.86 -3.63 13.19
C THR A 133 -3.81 -2.26 13.84
N VAL A 134 -4.02 -1.22 13.05
CA VAL A 134 -4.16 0.17 13.50
C VAL A 134 -5.53 0.67 13.06
N PRO A 135 -6.55 0.58 13.94
CA PRO A 135 -7.88 1.03 13.61
C PRO A 135 -7.94 2.55 13.46
N GLY A 136 -8.66 3.03 12.44
CA GLY A 136 -8.92 4.45 12.23
C GLY A 136 -7.65 5.30 12.17
N MET A 137 -6.64 4.84 11.44
CA MET A 137 -5.37 5.55 11.32
C MET A 137 -5.58 7.00 10.87
N THR A 138 -4.98 7.94 11.60
CA THR A 138 -5.11 9.39 11.37
C THR A 138 -3.84 9.96 10.76
N ASP A 139 -3.97 11.16 10.16
CA ASP A 139 -2.85 11.92 9.58
C ASP A 139 -1.81 12.37 10.62
N ALA A 140 -2.24 12.46 11.88
CA ALA A 140 -1.38 12.93 12.97
C ALA A 140 -0.35 11.89 13.45
N THR A 141 -0.60 10.59 13.19
CA THR A 141 0.23 9.51 13.74
C THR A 141 0.71 8.61 12.62
N PRO A 142 1.95 8.78 12.14
CA PRO A 142 2.52 7.92 11.13
C PRO A 142 2.76 6.51 11.68
N TYR A 143 2.62 5.50 10.81
CA TYR A 143 2.94 4.12 11.13
C TYR A 143 4.42 3.84 10.87
N ARG A 144 5.15 3.49 11.92
CA ARG A 144 6.57 3.13 11.82
C ARG A 144 6.72 1.65 11.54
N LEU A 145 7.53 1.33 10.53
CA LEU A 145 7.88 -0.03 10.12
C LEU A 145 9.40 -0.24 10.26
N PRO A 146 9.91 -0.45 11.50
CA PRO A 146 11.35 -0.55 11.74
C PRO A 146 12.01 -1.68 10.98
N ALA A 147 11.29 -2.80 10.79
CA ALA A 147 11.80 -3.96 10.05
C ALA A 147 12.23 -3.63 8.61
N ALA A 148 11.61 -2.62 7.97
CA ALA A 148 11.97 -2.15 6.63
C ALA A 148 12.67 -0.77 6.66
N GLY A 149 12.92 -0.20 7.84
CA GLY A 149 13.44 1.16 7.99
C GLY A 149 12.53 2.24 7.41
N ALA A 150 11.23 1.98 7.35
CA ALA A 150 10.24 2.80 6.64
C ALA A 150 9.22 3.43 7.61
N VAL A 151 8.56 4.50 7.14
CA VAL A 151 7.45 5.15 7.86
C VAL A 151 6.34 5.45 6.88
N LEU A 152 5.10 5.02 7.17
CA LEU A 152 3.92 5.32 6.38
C LEU A 152 3.15 6.48 7.00
N HIS A 153 2.84 7.48 6.19
CA HIS A 153 1.92 8.55 6.50
C HIS A 153 0.65 8.40 5.66
N VAL A 154 -0.50 8.57 6.27
CA VAL A 154 -1.74 8.83 5.57
C VAL A 154 -1.93 10.35 5.53
N ARG A 155 -2.25 10.90 4.37
CA ARG A 155 -2.52 12.32 4.19
C ARG A 155 -3.92 12.50 3.59
N ARG A 156 -4.81 13.09 4.38
CA ARG A 156 -6.15 13.48 3.93
C ARG A 156 -6.20 14.99 3.88
N LEU A 157 -6.43 15.52 2.69
CA LEU A 157 -6.37 16.94 2.43
C LEU A 157 -7.68 17.42 1.82
N ASP A 158 -8.21 18.51 2.34
CA ASP A 158 -9.26 19.25 1.65
C ASP A 158 -8.68 20.00 0.43
N ARG A 159 -9.53 20.43 -0.48
CA ARG A 159 -9.13 21.24 -1.65
C ARG A 159 -8.27 22.43 -1.22
N GLY A 160 -7.10 22.59 -1.83
CA GLY A 160 -6.10 23.61 -1.53
C GLY A 160 -5.27 23.33 -0.27
N GLY A 161 -5.57 22.24 0.45
CA GLY A 161 -4.77 21.78 1.58
C GLY A 161 -3.36 21.40 1.14
N ARG A 162 -2.37 21.63 2.02
CA ARG A 162 -0.95 21.39 1.76
C ARG A 162 -0.32 20.61 2.89
N THR A 163 0.63 19.76 2.56
CA THR A 163 1.46 19.04 3.52
C THR A 163 2.85 18.83 2.94
N PRO A 164 3.91 18.90 3.73
CA PRO A 164 5.24 18.59 3.25
C PRO A 164 5.33 17.10 2.86
N VAL A 165 6.03 16.82 1.76
CA VAL A 165 6.57 15.49 1.50
C VAL A 165 7.72 15.28 2.49
N PRO A 166 7.80 14.14 3.19
CA PRO A 166 8.86 13.88 4.14
C PRO A 166 10.26 14.08 3.53
N ASP A 167 11.15 14.72 4.30
CA ASP A 167 12.56 14.87 3.91
C ASP A 167 13.33 13.59 4.21
N ALA A 168 13.22 12.64 3.29
CA ALA A 168 13.84 11.33 3.36
C ALA A 168 14.68 11.06 2.10
N PRO A 169 15.65 10.13 2.14
CA PRO A 169 16.41 9.74 0.95
C PRO A 169 15.52 9.35 -0.24
N ARG A 170 14.42 8.66 0.06
CA ARG A 170 13.36 8.33 -0.91
C ARG A 170 11.99 8.54 -0.28
N ALA A 171 11.02 8.98 -1.10
CA ALA A 171 9.60 8.94 -0.73
C ALA A 171 8.79 8.29 -1.87
N TYR A 172 7.87 7.40 -1.50
CA TYR A 172 6.91 6.81 -2.43
C TYR A 172 5.52 7.31 -2.07
N LEU A 173 4.87 7.97 -3.02
CA LEU A 173 3.53 8.52 -2.88
C LEU A 173 2.56 7.69 -3.74
N HIS A 174 1.41 7.31 -3.18
CA HIS A 174 0.32 6.68 -3.92
C HIS A 174 -0.98 7.43 -3.65
N VAL A 175 -1.61 7.92 -4.70
CA VAL A 175 -2.90 8.65 -4.58
C VAL A 175 -4.03 7.63 -4.49
N VAL A 176 -4.65 7.55 -3.33
CA VAL A 176 -5.80 6.65 -3.08
C VAL A 176 -7.07 7.24 -3.69
N ARG A 177 -7.28 8.55 -3.47
CA ARG A 177 -8.47 9.29 -3.94
C ARG A 177 -8.11 10.74 -4.24
N GLY A 178 -8.87 11.37 -5.13
CA GLY A 178 -8.76 12.78 -5.45
C GLY A 178 -7.60 13.11 -6.38
N THR A 179 -7.20 14.37 -6.38
CA THR A 179 -6.17 14.92 -7.25
C THR A 179 -5.21 15.78 -6.45
N VAL A 180 -3.91 15.57 -6.62
CA VAL A 180 -2.85 16.32 -5.92
C VAL A 180 -1.79 16.81 -6.90
N ARG A 181 -1.01 17.82 -6.47
CA ARG A 181 0.21 18.27 -7.16
C ARG A 181 1.42 18.12 -6.25
N VAL A 182 2.52 17.65 -6.82
CA VAL A 182 3.82 17.56 -6.18
C VAL A 182 4.92 17.82 -7.20
N GLY A 183 5.85 18.74 -6.91
CA GLY A 183 7.00 19.02 -7.77
C GLY A 183 6.65 19.43 -9.20
N GLY A 184 5.49 20.06 -9.42
CA GLY A 184 4.98 20.43 -10.75
C GLY A 184 4.16 19.38 -11.47
N GLU A 185 4.14 18.14 -10.96
CA GLU A 185 3.34 17.04 -11.50
C GLU A 185 1.95 17.02 -10.85
N GLU A 186 0.91 16.77 -11.65
CA GLU A 186 -0.44 16.49 -11.17
C GLU A 186 -0.69 14.98 -11.19
N LEU A 187 -1.17 14.44 -10.05
CA LEU A 187 -1.46 13.03 -9.85
C LEU A 187 -2.93 12.87 -9.49
N THR A 188 -3.55 11.84 -10.05
CA THR A 188 -4.94 11.43 -9.79
C THR A 188 -4.99 10.09 -9.10
N ALA A 189 -6.18 9.65 -8.69
CA ALA A 189 -6.36 8.36 -8.03
C ALA A 189 -5.71 7.20 -8.81
N GLY A 190 -4.91 6.40 -8.11
CA GLY A 190 -4.13 5.29 -8.66
C GLY A 190 -2.76 5.67 -9.23
N ASP A 191 -2.48 6.96 -9.43
CA ASP A 191 -1.13 7.42 -9.79
C ASP A 191 -0.18 7.29 -8.60
N ALA A 192 1.10 7.09 -8.89
CA ALA A 192 2.16 7.09 -7.89
C ALA A 192 3.32 8.01 -8.30
N ALA A 193 4.01 8.58 -7.31
CA ALA A 193 5.26 9.31 -7.51
C ALA A 193 6.40 8.69 -6.69
N ARG A 194 7.55 8.53 -7.34
CA ARG A 194 8.81 8.10 -6.73
C ARG A 194 9.72 9.33 -6.63
N VAL A 195 10.06 9.70 -5.41
CA VAL A 195 10.87 10.90 -5.12
C VAL A 195 12.21 10.46 -4.56
N THR A 196 13.30 10.97 -5.13
CA THR A 196 14.67 10.77 -4.63
C THR A 196 15.29 12.11 -4.35
N GLY A 197 15.78 12.32 -3.12
CA GLY A 197 16.43 13.57 -2.70
C GLY A 197 15.52 14.78 -2.80
N GLY A 198 14.28 14.66 -2.33
CA GLY A 198 13.19 15.62 -2.52
C GLY A 198 12.97 16.60 -1.36
N SER A 199 14.03 17.17 -0.76
CA SER A 199 13.84 18.15 0.31
C SER A 199 13.04 19.38 -0.14
N GLY A 200 12.13 19.85 0.71
CA GLY A 200 11.33 21.04 0.48
C GLY A 200 10.15 20.87 -0.49
N LEU A 201 9.80 19.64 -0.87
CA LEU A 201 8.62 19.38 -1.69
C LEU A 201 7.34 19.47 -0.85
N GLU A 202 6.31 20.07 -1.45
CA GLU A 202 4.95 20.08 -0.90
C GLU A 202 4.00 19.25 -1.77
N LEU A 203 3.10 18.54 -1.11
CA LEU A 203 1.92 17.94 -1.69
C LEU A 203 0.75 18.92 -1.53
N CYS A 204 0.09 19.30 -2.62
CA CYS A 204 -1.05 20.21 -2.62
C CYS A 204 -2.28 19.53 -3.22
N ALA A 205 -3.38 19.51 -2.50
CA ALA A 205 -4.64 18.96 -2.99
C ALA A 205 -5.33 19.89 -3.98
N VAL A 206 -5.59 19.42 -5.18
CA VAL A 206 -6.41 20.09 -6.20
C VAL A 206 -7.89 19.86 -5.91
N ASP A 207 -8.23 18.64 -5.54
CA ASP A 207 -9.52 18.21 -5.01
C ASP A 207 -9.32 17.51 -3.67
N PRO A 208 -10.37 17.30 -2.85
CA PRO A 208 -10.23 16.49 -1.65
C PRO A 208 -9.54 15.17 -1.94
N ALA A 209 -8.46 14.88 -1.24
CA ALA A 209 -7.56 13.77 -1.59
C ALA A 209 -7.14 12.96 -0.37
N GLU A 210 -6.88 11.66 -0.62
CA GLU A 210 -6.20 10.76 0.29
C GLU A 210 -4.96 10.19 -0.39
N VAL A 211 -3.80 10.34 0.26
CA VAL A 211 -2.50 9.90 -0.27
C VAL A 211 -1.75 9.10 0.79
N LEU A 212 -1.24 7.95 0.41
CA LEU A 212 -0.27 7.19 1.20
C LEU A 212 1.13 7.67 0.84
N VAL A 213 1.91 8.03 1.84
CA VAL A 213 3.27 8.55 1.67
C VAL A 213 4.23 7.74 2.52
N TRP A 214 5.14 7.02 1.87
CA TRP A 214 6.21 6.29 2.51
C TRP A 214 7.47 7.14 2.60
N GLU A 215 8.05 7.28 3.80
CA GLU A 215 9.45 7.61 3.99
C GLU A 215 10.27 6.33 3.88
N LEU A 216 11.29 6.35 3.04
CA LEU A 216 12.09 5.16 2.76
C LEU A 216 13.58 5.46 2.95
N PRO A 217 14.38 4.45 3.38
CA PRO A 217 15.81 4.57 3.51
C PRO A 217 16.52 4.77 2.15
N ALA A 218 17.81 5.05 2.22
CA ALA A 218 18.69 5.22 1.07
C ALA A 218 18.84 3.94 0.21
#